data_ecce369be9dada3e53bfd0b3dc7da799
#
_entry.id   ecce369be9dada3e53bfd0b3dc7da799
#
_cell.length_a   1.000
_cell.length_b   1.000
_cell.length_c   1.000
_cell.angle_alpha   90.00
_cell.angle_beta   90.00
_cell.angle_gamma   90.00
#
_symmetry.space_group_name_H-M   'P 1'
#
loop_
_entity.id
_entity.type
_entity.pdbx_description
1 polymer ?
#
loop_
_entity_poly.entity_id
_entity_poly.type
_entity_poly.pdbx_seq_one_letter_code
_entity_poly.pdbx_strand_id
1 'polypeptide(L)'
;MGNQLQGQVAWITGGGSGIGLAGAMALVQAGAHVIITGRNTATNESALRSLQALGSAQALQLDVADKHAVQATASSILAQHGHIDILINSAGTNATQRNFDVLTTDAWDDVVGINLSGSFYCVHAVLPAMRAQHSGLIINVSSWAGLYASKLTGPAYNTTKRAVLALTESINMEECAHGIRATSLLPGEVATPIMEKRPTPPSQAQRDLMVQAQDMGQAILFLAQMPPRTCINELVISPTHNRFYLGGLETPPPSSRLTTAFTS
;
A
#
# COMPACT_ATOMS: atom_id res chain seq x y z
N MET A 1 1.93 10.45 -22.26
CA MET A 1 1.44 9.16 -21.74
C MET A 1 -0.08 9.25 -21.73
N GLY A 2 -0.79 8.32 -22.39
CA GLY A 2 -2.23 8.47 -22.57
C GLY A 2 -3.01 8.22 -21.27
N ASN A 3 -4.22 8.75 -21.19
CA ASN A 3 -5.19 8.55 -20.10
C ASN A 3 -5.68 7.09 -20.04
N GLN A 4 -4.78 6.16 -19.73
CA GLN A 4 -5.06 4.72 -19.78
C GLN A 4 -6.04 4.26 -18.70
N LEU A 5 -6.22 5.05 -17.63
CA LEU A 5 -7.15 4.78 -16.53
C LEU A 5 -8.32 5.79 -16.51
N GLN A 6 -8.58 6.45 -17.65
CA GLN A 6 -9.68 7.40 -17.75
C GLN A 6 -11.02 6.74 -17.41
N GLY A 7 -11.77 7.36 -16.52
CA GLY A 7 -13.06 6.88 -16.04
C GLY A 7 -12.99 5.83 -14.94
N GLN A 8 -11.81 5.36 -14.56
CA GLN A 8 -11.66 4.44 -13.42
C GLN A 8 -11.66 5.20 -12.09
N VAL A 9 -12.23 4.60 -11.06
CA VAL A 9 -12.28 5.08 -9.69
C VAL A 9 -11.38 4.22 -8.81
N ALA A 10 -10.38 4.86 -8.19
CA ALA A 10 -9.42 4.19 -7.30
C ALA A 10 -9.58 4.67 -5.86
N TRP A 11 -9.86 3.76 -4.94
CA TRP A 11 -9.87 4.02 -3.50
C TRP A 11 -8.57 3.54 -2.87
N ILE A 12 -7.86 4.42 -2.16
CA ILE A 12 -6.55 4.16 -1.58
C ILE A 12 -6.58 4.46 -0.08
N THR A 13 -6.45 3.42 0.74
CA THR A 13 -6.29 3.59 2.19
C THR A 13 -4.83 3.92 2.52
N GLY A 14 -4.60 4.78 3.53
CA GLY A 14 -3.26 5.29 3.81
C GLY A 14 -2.69 6.15 2.68
N GLY A 15 -3.54 6.75 1.86
CA GLY A 15 -3.16 7.52 0.67
C GLY A 15 -2.56 8.90 0.95
N GLY A 16 -2.50 9.33 2.22
CA GLY A 16 -1.94 10.63 2.59
C GLY A 16 -0.40 10.67 2.61
N SER A 17 0.30 9.56 2.54
CA SER A 17 1.77 9.52 2.61
C SER A 17 2.36 8.23 2.01
N GLY A 18 3.70 8.22 1.86
CA GLY A 18 4.47 7.02 1.52
C GLY A 18 4.00 6.33 0.24
N ILE A 19 3.88 5.00 0.31
CA ILE A 19 3.51 4.15 -0.83
C ILE A 19 2.11 4.49 -1.35
N GLY A 20 1.14 4.71 -0.42
CA GLY A 20 -0.23 5.04 -0.80
C GLY A 20 -0.31 6.35 -1.58
N LEU A 21 0.39 7.39 -1.13
CA LEU A 21 0.43 8.67 -1.84
C LEU A 21 1.12 8.55 -3.21
N ALA A 22 2.23 7.83 -3.28
CA ALA A 22 2.94 7.62 -4.54
C ALA A 22 2.07 6.85 -5.56
N GLY A 23 1.34 5.83 -5.10
CA GLY A 23 0.34 5.14 -5.92
C GLY A 23 -0.78 6.06 -6.38
N ALA A 24 -1.30 6.90 -5.46
CA ALA A 24 -2.31 7.90 -5.77
C ALA A 24 -1.84 8.87 -6.87
N MET A 25 -0.61 9.38 -6.75
CA MET A 25 -0.03 10.28 -7.76
C MET A 25 0.10 9.60 -9.13
N ALA A 26 0.59 8.37 -9.17
CA ALA A 26 0.76 7.62 -10.41
C ALA A 26 -0.60 7.34 -11.11
N LEU A 27 -1.62 6.96 -10.33
CA LEU A 27 -2.95 6.67 -10.88
C LEU A 27 -3.68 7.94 -11.35
N VAL A 28 -3.60 9.04 -10.61
CA VAL A 28 -4.23 10.30 -11.02
C VAL A 28 -3.59 10.85 -12.29
N GLN A 29 -2.27 10.74 -12.45
CA GLN A 29 -1.55 11.13 -13.68
C GLN A 29 -1.93 10.25 -14.88
N ALA A 30 -2.35 8.99 -14.63
CA ALA A 30 -2.85 8.09 -15.66
C ALA A 30 -4.35 8.30 -15.99
N GLY A 31 -5.01 9.26 -15.35
CA GLY A 31 -6.38 9.67 -15.64
C GLY A 31 -7.45 9.08 -14.71
N ALA A 32 -7.09 8.31 -13.68
CA ALA A 32 -8.07 7.80 -12.72
C ALA A 32 -8.60 8.92 -11.81
N HIS A 33 -9.86 8.78 -11.37
CA HIS A 33 -10.35 9.52 -10.22
C HIS A 33 -9.88 8.82 -8.93
N VAL A 34 -9.13 9.53 -8.09
CA VAL A 34 -8.48 8.94 -6.92
C VAL A 34 -9.12 9.44 -5.63
N ILE A 35 -9.57 8.52 -4.78
CA ILE A 35 -10.05 8.80 -3.43
C ILE A 35 -9.00 8.28 -2.45
N ILE A 36 -8.36 9.20 -1.72
CA ILE A 36 -7.45 8.83 -0.64
C ILE A 36 -8.16 8.85 0.70
N THR A 37 -7.83 7.90 1.57
CA THR A 37 -8.34 7.89 2.94
C THR A 37 -7.20 7.69 3.94
N GLY A 38 -7.38 8.28 5.14
CA GLY A 38 -6.44 8.18 6.25
C GLY A 38 -6.97 8.87 7.50
N ARG A 39 -6.37 8.58 8.65
CA ARG A 39 -6.82 9.10 9.94
C ARG A 39 -6.52 10.59 10.15
N ASN A 40 -5.39 11.05 9.64
CA ASN A 40 -4.92 12.41 9.84
C ASN A 40 -5.42 13.34 8.73
N THR A 41 -6.36 14.21 9.07
CA THR A 41 -6.99 15.15 8.14
C THR A 41 -5.98 16.11 7.51
N ALA A 42 -5.06 16.66 8.29
CA ALA A 42 -4.05 17.61 7.77
C ALA A 42 -3.11 16.95 6.75
N THR A 43 -2.72 15.68 7.00
CA THR A 43 -1.92 14.91 6.05
C THR A 43 -2.70 14.63 4.78
N ASN A 44 -3.98 14.24 4.89
CA ASN A 44 -4.85 13.99 3.76
C ASN A 44 -5.09 15.26 2.92
N GLU A 45 -5.30 16.41 3.55
CA GLU A 45 -5.48 17.70 2.86
C GLU A 45 -4.20 18.14 2.12
N SER A 46 -3.04 17.93 2.74
CA SER A 46 -1.75 18.22 2.07
C SER A 46 -1.55 17.33 0.84
N ALA A 47 -1.82 16.03 0.96
CA ALA A 47 -1.77 15.10 -0.16
C ALA A 47 -2.78 15.45 -1.25
N LEU A 48 -4.01 15.80 -0.86
CA LEU A 48 -5.07 16.19 -1.79
C LEU A 48 -4.66 17.38 -2.67
N ARG A 49 -4.05 18.42 -2.10
CA ARG A 49 -3.57 19.56 -2.90
C ARG A 49 -2.57 19.14 -3.97
N SER A 50 -1.66 18.23 -3.63
CA SER A 50 -0.68 17.70 -4.58
C SER A 50 -1.33 16.84 -5.67
N LEU A 51 -2.34 16.04 -5.32
CA LEU A 51 -3.07 15.20 -6.26
C LEU A 51 -3.94 16.04 -7.21
N GLN A 52 -4.64 17.06 -6.70
CA GLN A 52 -5.50 17.93 -7.50
C GLN A 52 -4.72 18.77 -8.53
N ALA A 53 -3.44 19.03 -8.27
CA ALA A 53 -2.55 19.65 -9.26
C ALA A 53 -2.22 18.70 -10.45
N LEU A 54 -2.46 17.40 -10.29
CA LEU A 54 -2.17 16.36 -11.29
C LEU A 54 -3.44 15.85 -12.00
N GLY A 55 -4.61 15.96 -11.35
CA GLY A 55 -5.88 15.48 -11.91
C GLY A 55 -7.00 15.40 -10.87
N SER A 56 -7.93 14.46 -11.06
CA SER A 56 -9.13 14.36 -10.24
C SER A 56 -8.88 13.57 -8.98
N ALA A 57 -9.05 14.19 -7.82
CA ALA A 57 -8.84 13.53 -6.54
C ALA A 57 -9.75 14.07 -5.44
N GLN A 58 -10.01 13.22 -4.45
CA GLN A 58 -10.78 13.48 -3.24
C GLN A 58 -10.06 12.88 -2.01
N ALA A 59 -10.25 13.48 -0.85
CA ALA A 59 -9.74 12.95 0.42
C ALA A 59 -10.87 12.82 1.44
N LEU A 60 -10.89 11.70 2.17
CA LEU A 60 -11.84 11.43 3.24
C LEU A 60 -11.09 10.99 4.49
N GLN A 61 -11.62 11.36 5.67
CA GLN A 61 -11.09 10.84 6.92
C GLN A 61 -11.61 9.42 7.16
N LEU A 62 -10.70 8.49 7.49
CA LEU A 62 -11.07 7.10 7.79
C LEU A 62 -10.03 6.46 8.70
N ASP A 63 -10.50 5.80 9.76
CA ASP A 63 -9.75 4.75 10.43
C ASP A 63 -10.20 3.38 9.88
N VAL A 64 -9.29 2.65 9.23
CA VAL A 64 -9.61 1.34 8.65
C VAL A 64 -9.90 0.27 9.71
N ALA A 65 -9.53 0.49 10.97
CA ALA A 65 -9.88 -0.41 12.07
C ALA A 65 -11.36 -0.31 12.47
N ASP A 66 -12.06 0.76 12.08
CA ASP A 66 -13.50 0.90 12.27
C ASP A 66 -14.25 0.35 11.06
N LYS A 67 -14.77 -0.87 11.19
CA LYS A 67 -15.53 -1.55 10.14
C LYS A 67 -16.81 -0.80 9.69
N HIS A 68 -17.44 -0.05 10.58
CA HIS A 68 -18.65 0.72 10.26
C HIS A 68 -18.29 1.97 9.46
N ALA A 69 -17.22 2.67 9.83
CA ALA A 69 -16.68 3.78 9.06
C ALA A 69 -16.20 3.34 7.68
N VAL A 70 -15.55 2.17 7.57
CA VAL A 70 -15.14 1.58 6.28
C VAL A 70 -16.34 1.34 5.38
N GLN A 71 -17.39 0.69 5.90
CA GLN A 71 -18.61 0.42 5.13
C GLN A 71 -19.31 1.72 4.68
N ALA A 72 -19.41 2.70 5.56
CA ALA A 72 -20.01 4.00 5.25
C ALA A 72 -19.20 4.74 4.17
N THR A 73 -17.85 4.68 4.25
CA THR A 73 -16.97 5.28 3.25
C THR A 73 -17.14 4.64 1.88
N ALA A 74 -17.12 3.29 1.80
CA ALA A 74 -17.35 2.58 0.55
C ALA A 74 -18.73 2.92 -0.05
N SER A 75 -19.79 2.94 0.77
CA SER A 75 -21.13 3.31 0.32
C SER A 75 -21.19 4.74 -0.21
N SER A 76 -20.50 5.69 0.44
CA SER A 76 -20.43 7.08 -0.02
C SER A 76 -19.72 7.21 -1.37
N ILE A 77 -18.60 6.49 -1.56
CA ILE A 77 -17.87 6.47 -2.83
C ILE A 77 -18.77 5.89 -3.94
N LEU A 78 -19.43 4.77 -3.68
CA LEU A 78 -20.34 4.14 -4.64
C LEU A 78 -21.55 5.01 -4.97
N ALA A 79 -22.13 5.71 -4.00
CA ALA A 79 -23.23 6.63 -4.24
C ALA A 79 -22.81 7.83 -5.13
N GLN A 80 -21.57 8.30 -5.00
CA GLN A 80 -21.06 9.44 -5.75
C GLN A 80 -20.57 9.07 -7.16
N HIS A 81 -19.92 7.91 -7.31
CA HIS A 81 -19.23 7.53 -8.55
C HIS A 81 -19.86 6.32 -9.28
N GLY A 82 -20.73 5.57 -8.61
CA GLY A 82 -21.39 4.41 -9.17
C GLY A 82 -20.56 3.11 -9.12
N HIS A 83 -19.25 3.22 -9.01
CA HIS A 83 -18.32 2.07 -9.06
C HIS A 83 -17.03 2.33 -8.27
N ILE A 84 -16.30 1.27 -7.98
CA ILE A 84 -14.90 1.28 -7.51
C ILE A 84 -14.17 0.22 -8.33
N ASP A 85 -13.20 0.64 -9.16
CA ASP A 85 -12.45 -0.27 -10.02
C ASP A 85 -11.19 -0.79 -9.35
N ILE A 86 -10.56 0.05 -8.53
CA ILE A 86 -9.29 -0.25 -7.89
C ILE A 86 -9.38 0.04 -6.40
N LEU A 87 -9.06 -0.95 -5.57
CA LEU A 87 -8.84 -0.77 -4.14
C LEU A 87 -7.35 -0.98 -3.84
N ILE A 88 -6.72 -0.02 -3.16
CA ILE A 88 -5.35 -0.16 -2.66
C ILE A 88 -5.36 -0.10 -1.15
N ASN A 89 -5.14 -1.23 -0.51
CA ASN A 89 -4.95 -1.33 0.93
C ASN A 89 -3.48 -1.02 1.28
N SER A 90 -3.19 0.28 1.49
CA SER A 90 -1.87 0.77 1.87
C SER A 90 -1.83 1.34 3.29
N ALA A 91 -2.97 1.41 3.99
CA ALA A 91 -2.96 1.72 5.41
C ALA A 91 -2.20 0.64 6.18
N GLY A 92 -1.22 1.08 6.97
CA GLY A 92 -0.40 0.15 7.74
C GLY A 92 0.41 0.85 8.82
N THR A 93 0.72 0.10 9.85
CA THR A 93 1.51 0.58 11.00
C THR A 93 2.42 -0.51 11.53
N ASN A 94 3.33 -0.14 12.40
CA ASN A 94 4.07 -1.05 13.25
C ASN A 94 4.26 -0.43 14.64
N ALA A 95 4.39 -1.26 15.66
CA ALA A 95 4.72 -0.82 17.01
C ALA A 95 6.18 -0.32 17.07
N THR A 96 6.45 0.71 17.85
CA THR A 96 7.82 1.18 18.12
C THR A 96 8.56 0.16 18.98
N GLN A 97 7.96 -0.25 20.10
CA GLN A 97 8.42 -1.37 20.91
C GLN A 97 7.78 -2.65 20.36
N ARG A 98 8.55 -3.50 19.68
CA ARG A 98 8.00 -4.52 18.79
C ARG A 98 8.47 -5.93 18.98
N ASN A 99 9.46 -6.19 19.83
CA ASN A 99 9.93 -7.53 20.16
C ASN A 99 9.12 -8.12 21.32
N PHE A 100 9.08 -9.43 21.46
CA PHE A 100 8.25 -10.14 22.46
C PHE A 100 8.46 -9.69 23.90
N ASP A 101 9.65 -9.23 24.24
CA ASP A 101 10.01 -8.74 25.58
C ASP A 101 9.40 -7.36 25.93
N VAL A 102 8.98 -6.58 24.93
CA VAL A 102 8.49 -5.21 25.10
C VAL A 102 7.17 -4.91 24.36
N LEU A 103 6.70 -5.79 23.51
CA LEU A 103 5.45 -5.61 22.78
C LEU A 103 4.27 -5.85 23.73
N THR A 104 3.41 -4.84 23.88
CA THR A 104 2.17 -4.99 24.63
C THR A 104 1.06 -5.63 23.79
N THR A 105 0.05 -6.22 24.46
CA THR A 105 -1.14 -6.77 23.79
C THR A 105 -1.91 -5.68 23.03
N ASP A 106 -2.05 -4.48 23.60
CA ASP A 106 -2.73 -3.36 22.96
C ASP A 106 -2.00 -2.94 21.67
N ALA A 107 -0.67 -2.89 21.70
CA ALA A 107 0.12 -2.57 20.50
C ALA A 107 0.04 -3.68 19.45
N TRP A 108 -0.08 -4.94 19.87
CA TRP A 108 -0.38 -6.06 18.98
C TRP A 108 -1.75 -5.89 18.31
N ASP A 109 -2.79 -5.62 19.12
CA ASP A 109 -4.17 -5.46 18.64
C ASP A 109 -4.28 -4.26 17.68
N ASP A 110 -3.62 -3.15 17.94
CA ASP A 110 -3.53 -2.01 17.04
C ASP A 110 -2.93 -2.39 15.68
N VAL A 111 -1.82 -3.15 15.67
CA VAL A 111 -1.17 -3.58 14.43
C VAL A 111 -2.06 -4.56 13.67
N VAL A 112 -2.69 -5.52 14.34
CA VAL A 112 -3.64 -6.48 13.73
C VAL A 112 -4.87 -5.73 13.20
N GLY A 113 -5.44 -4.84 14.00
CA GLY A 113 -6.62 -4.05 13.64
C GLY A 113 -6.41 -3.25 12.35
N ILE A 114 -5.27 -2.58 12.22
CA ILE A 114 -4.98 -1.74 11.06
C ILE A 114 -4.52 -2.58 9.86
N ASN A 115 -3.48 -3.42 10.05
CA ASN A 115 -2.80 -4.07 8.92
C ASN A 115 -3.60 -5.22 8.31
N LEU A 116 -4.35 -5.97 9.13
CA LEU A 116 -5.07 -7.17 8.70
C LEU A 116 -6.57 -6.95 8.67
N SER A 117 -7.19 -6.65 9.81
CA SER A 117 -8.64 -6.49 9.89
C SER A 117 -9.12 -5.33 9.01
N GLY A 118 -8.40 -4.20 9.01
CA GLY A 118 -8.72 -3.05 8.17
C GLY A 118 -8.64 -3.35 6.68
N SER A 119 -7.63 -4.13 6.25
CA SER A 119 -7.53 -4.60 4.86
C SER A 119 -8.72 -5.50 4.49
N PHE A 120 -9.09 -6.43 5.38
CA PHE A 120 -10.26 -7.29 5.19
C PHE A 120 -11.56 -6.47 5.10
N TYR A 121 -11.76 -5.50 5.99
CA TYR A 121 -12.98 -4.68 5.98
C TYR A 121 -13.13 -3.88 4.68
N CYS A 122 -12.05 -3.30 4.17
CA CYS A 122 -12.07 -2.58 2.90
C CYS A 122 -12.38 -3.51 1.73
N VAL A 123 -11.75 -4.70 1.67
CA VAL A 123 -12.05 -5.72 0.66
C VAL A 123 -13.52 -6.12 0.73
N HIS A 124 -14.01 -6.48 1.92
CA HIS A 124 -15.40 -6.89 2.10
C HIS A 124 -16.41 -5.82 1.67
N ALA A 125 -16.09 -4.55 1.91
CA ALA A 125 -16.97 -3.43 1.56
C ALA A 125 -17.07 -3.17 0.05
N VAL A 126 -16.01 -3.46 -0.74
CA VAL A 126 -16.03 -3.21 -2.19
C VAL A 126 -16.46 -4.42 -3.02
N LEU A 127 -16.30 -5.64 -2.51
CA LEU A 127 -16.58 -6.87 -3.26
C LEU A 127 -18.01 -6.94 -3.84
N PRO A 128 -19.09 -6.55 -3.12
CA PRO A 128 -20.44 -6.59 -3.70
C PRO A 128 -20.55 -5.74 -5.00
N ALA A 129 -19.96 -4.56 -5.01
CA ALA A 129 -19.97 -3.69 -6.19
C ALA A 129 -19.08 -4.26 -7.31
N MET A 130 -17.88 -4.73 -6.99
CA MET A 130 -16.95 -5.33 -7.96
C MET A 130 -17.56 -6.61 -8.59
N ARG A 131 -18.27 -7.43 -7.82
CA ARG A 131 -19.02 -8.59 -8.35
C ARG A 131 -20.10 -8.17 -9.33
N ALA A 132 -20.87 -7.14 -8.99
CA ALA A 132 -21.92 -6.61 -9.88
C ALA A 132 -21.33 -6.01 -11.18
N GLN A 133 -20.13 -5.43 -11.10
CA GLN A 133 -19.38 -4.89 -12.25
C GLN A 133 -18.72 -5.99 -13.10
N HIS A 134 -18.59 -7.22 -12.58
CA HIS A 134 -17.75 -8.28 -13.14
C HIS A 134 -16.31 -7.82 -13.41
N SER A 135 -15.79 -6.95 -12.59
CA SER A 135 -14.44 -6.37 -12.72
C SER A 135 -13.98 -5.76 -11.39
N GLY A 136 -12.71 -5.90 -11.09
CA GLY A 136 -12.08 -5.25 -9.95
C GLY A 136 -10.60 -5.58 -9.84
N LEU A 137 -9.82 -4.63 -9.32
CA LEU A 137 -8.43 -4.82 -8.93
C LEU A 137 -8.25 -4.45 -7.46
N ILE A 138 -7.70 -5.38 -6.69
CA ILE A 138 -7.35 -5.17 -5.28
C ILE A 138 -5.85 -5.29 -5.15
N ILE A 139 -5.18 -4.26 -4.63
CA ILE A 139 -3.75 -4.29 -4.32
C ILE A 139 -3.57 -4.21 -2.82
N ASN A 140 -3.14 -5.28 -2.21
CA ASN A 140 -2.84 -5.34 -0.79
C ASN A 140 -1.35 -5.09 -0.56
N VAL A 141 -1.00 -3.96 0.05
CA VAL A 141 0.40 -3.65 0.37
C VAL A 141 0.84 -4.46 1.59
N SER A 142 1.48 -5.58 1.31
CA SER A 142 2.14 -6.40 2.31
C SER A 142 3.55 -5.87 2.62
N SER A 143 4.55 -6.73 2.64
CA SER A 143 5.96 -6.41 2.89
C SER A 143 6.85 -7.59 2.55
N TRP A 144 8.13 -7.35 2.33
CA TRP A 144 9.19 -8.36 2.41
C TRP A 144 9.05 -9.23 3.68
N ALA A 145 8.67 -8.62 4.81
CA ALA A 145 8.42 -9.30 6.08
C ALA A 145 7.26 -10.31 6.02
N GLY A 146 6.38 -10.23 5.03
CA GLY A 146 5.36 -11.23 4.76
C GLY A 146 5.92 -12.54 4.22
N LEU A 147 7.05 -12.50 3.50
CA LEU A 147 7.76 -13.70 3.02
C LEU A 147 8.87 -14.11 3.99
N TYR A 148 9.64 -13.16 4.47
CA TYR A 148 10.85 -13.38 5.26
C TYR A 148 10.73 -12.62 6.59
N ALA A 149 10.28 -13.32 7.62
CA ALA A 149 10.17 -12.74 8.96
C ALA A 149 11.54 -12.27 9.46
N SER A 150 11.58 -11.12 10.11
CA SER A 150 12.81 -10.60 10.70
C SER A 150 12.58 -10.09 12.13
N LYS A 151 13.63 -10.14 12.94
CA LYS A 151 13.62 -9.57 14.29
C LYS A 151 13.42 -8.05 14.26
N LEU A 152 13.90 -7.39 13.20
CA LEU A 152 13.77 -5.95 13.00
C LEU A 152 12.31 -5.47 12.93
N THR A 153 11.43 -6.28 12.32
CA THR A 153 10.02 -5.92 12.09
C THR A 153 9.10 -6.37 13.22
N GLY A 154 9.51 -7.34 14.02
CA GLY A 154 8.78 -7.84 15.19
C GLY A 154 7.58 -8.73 14.83
N PRO A 155 7.04 -9.48 15.82
CA PRO A 155 6.02 -10.51 15.58
C PRO A 155 4.71 -9.97 15.02
N ALA A 156 4.17 -8.87 15.53
CA ALA A 156 2.88 -8.33 15.08
C ALA A 156 2.91 -7.95 13.58
N TYR A 157 3.98 -7.28 13.16
CA TYR A 157 4.13 -6.91 11.75
C TYR A 157 4.37 -8.11 10.85
N ASN A 158 5.29 -9.02 11.23
CA ASN A 158 5.57 -10.23 10.46
C ASN A 158 4.30 -11.05 10.24
N THR A 159 3.53 -11.27 11.32
CA THR A 159 2.30 -12.06 11.29
C THR A 159 1.23 -11.40 10.41
N THR A 160 0.96 -10.10 10.62
CA THR A 160 -0.07 -9.41 9.85
C THR A 160 0.28 -9.32 8.35
N LYS A 161 1.56 -9.06 8.02
CA LYS A 161 1.98 -8.99 6.61
C LYS A 161 1.99 -10.36 5.93
N ARG A 162 2.24 -11.44 6.66
CA ARG A 162 2.06 -12.82 6.17
C ARG A 162 0.58 -13.16 5.95
N ALA A 163 -0.28 -12.80 6.90
CA ALA A 163 -1.71 -13.03 6.80
C ALA A 163 -2.36 -12.31 5.61
N VAL A 164 -1.86 -11.12 5.25
CA VAL A 164 -2.33 -10.38 4.07
C VAL A 164 -2.05 -11.13 2.76
N LEU A 165 -0.98 -11.94 2.68
CA LEU A 165 -0.76 -12.81 1.51
C LEU A 165 -1.88 -13.85 1.38
N ALA A 166 -2.17 -14.56 2.47
CA ALA A 166 -3.25 -15.55 2.49
C ALA A 166 -4.62 -14.91 2.19
N LEU A 167 -4.89 -13.70 2.71
CA LEU A 167 -6.09 -12.94 2.36
C LEU A 167 -6.16 -12.66 0.84
N THR A 168 -5.05 -12.27 0.23
CA THR A 168 -4.98 -11.99 -1.21
C THR A 168 -5.23 -13.26 -2.04
N GLU A 169 -4.63 -14.38 -1.64
CA GLU A 169 -4.89 -15.68 -2.28
C GLU A 169 -6.36 -16.08 -2.18
N SER A 170 -6.97 -15.92 -1.00
CA SER A 170 -8.40 -16.22 -0.78
C SER A 170 -9.30 -15.38 -1.68
N ILE A 171 -8.99 -14.08 -1.87
CA ILE A 171 -9.73 -13.24 -2.81
C ILE A 171 -9.62 -13.81 -4.22
N ASN A 172 -8.43 -14.17 -4.70
CA ASN A 172 -8.26 -14.72 -6.04
C ASN A 172 -8.97 -16.06 -6.23
N MET A 173 -8.97 -16.93 -5.22
CA MET A 173 -9.67 -18.22 -5.26
C MET A 173 -11.18 -18.06 -5.34
N GLU A 174 -11.75 -17.11 -4.59
CA GLU A 174 -13.21 -16.96 -4.47
C GLU A 174 -13.79 -16.04 -5.56
N GLU A 175 -13.03 -15.03 -6.01
CA GLU A 175 -13.55 -13.93 -6.82
C GLU A 175 -13.12 -13.94 -8.30
N CYS A 176 -12.23 -14.85 -8.71
CA CYS A 176 -11.77 -14.92 -10.11
C CYS A 176 -12.93 -15.15 -11.10
N ALA A 177 -13.96 -15.89 -10.72
CA ALA A 177 -15.16 -16.11 -11.53
C ALA A 177 -15.97 -14.82 -11.76
N HIS A 178 -15.77 -13.81 -10.93
CA HIS A 178 -16.39 -12.48 -11.03
C HIS A 178 -15.51 -11.46 -11.76
N GLY A 179 -14.38 -11.89 -12.35
CA GLY A 179 -13.45 -10.98 -13.03
C GLY A 179 -12.65 -10.08 -12.08
N ILE A 180 -12.62 -10.41 -10.79
CA ILE A 180 -11.87 -9.68 -9.77
C ILE A 180 -10.50 -10.34 -9.60
N ARG A 181 -9.45 -9.52 -9.50
CA ARG A 181 -8.08 -9.96 -9.28
C ARG A 181 -7.46 -9.22 -8.11
N ALA A 182 -6.64 -9.90 -7.36
CA ALA A 182 -5.93 -9.32 -6.22
C ALA A 182 -4.42 -9.57 -6.30
N THR A 183 -3.63 -8.59 -5.90
CA THR A 183 -2.17 -8.65 -5.87
C THR A 183 -1.67 -8.36 -4.47
N SER A 184 -0.80 -9.20 -3.95
CA SER A 184 0.08 -8.86 -2.82
C SER A 184 1.27 -8.08 -3.34
N LEU A 185 1.37 -6.79 -3.01
CA LEU A 185 2.54 -5.98 -3.28
C LEU A 185 3.48 -6.05 -2.08
N LEU A 186 4.70 -6.56 -2.29
CA LEU A 186 5.64 -6.89 -1.21
C LEU A 186 6.90 -6.02 -1.30
N PRO A 187 6.83 -4.78 -0.82
CA PRO A 187 8.02 -3.93 -0.78
C PRO A 187 9.03 -4.42 0.25
N GLY A 188 10.30 -4.31 -0.10
CA GLY A 188 11.41 -4.34 0.81
C GLY A 188 11.49 -3.06 1.64
N GLU A 189 12.70 -2.55 1.86
CA GLU A 189 12.85 -1.27 2.55
C GLU A 189 12.56 -0.12 1.59
N VAL A 190 11.52 0.66 1.91
CA VAL A 190 11.11 1.85 1.15
C VAL A 190 11.33 3.09 2.00
N ALA A 191 11.96 4.12 1.43
CA ALA A 191 12.20 5.41 2.10
C ALA A 191 10.88 6.18 2.27
N THR A 192 10.16 5.88 3.35
CA THR A 192 8.85 6.45 3.68
C THR A 192 8.77 6.86 5.15
N PRO A 193 7.79 7.69 5.56
CA PRO A 193 7.64 8.13 6.96
C PRO A 193 7.50 7.00 7.99
N ILE A 194 7.08 5.80 7.60
CA ILE A 194 6.99 4.66 8.53
C ILE A 194 8.36 4.29 9.13
N MET A 195 9.45 4.66 8.46
CA MET A 195 10.82 4.43 8.95
C MET A 195 11.13 5.17 10.24
N GLU A 196 10.43 6.27 10.53
CA GLU A 196 10.55 7.03 11.78
C GLU A 196 10.06 6.24 13.01
N LYS A 197 9.20 5.25 12.80
CA LYS A 197 8.74 4.37 13.88
C LYS A 197 9.72 3.25 14.24
N ARG A 198 10.87 3.18 13.58
CA ARG A 198 11.91 2.22 13.95
C ARG A 198 12.56 2.62 15.27
N PRO A 199 12.96 1.66 16.12
CA PRO A 199 13.75 1.95 17.31
C PRO A 199 15.00 2.78 17.00
N THR A 200 15.61 2.53 15.83
CA THR A 200 16.69 3.35 15.26
C THR A 200 16.30 3.69 13.82
N PRO A 201 15.86 4.92 13.54
CA PRO A 201 15.57 5.36 12.18
C PRO A 201 16.82 5.34 11.30
N PRO A 202 16.70 4.98 10.00
CA PRO A 202 17.82 4.97 9.09
C PRO A 202 18.32 6.38 8.80
N SER A 203 19.64 6.52 8.59
CA SER A 203 20.26 7.76 8.12
C SER A 203 19.82 8.10 6.69
N GLN A 204 20.06 9.36 6.26
CA GLN A 204 19.74 9.77 4.88
C GLN A 204 20.48 8.90 3.85
N ALA A 205 21.77 8.63 4.06
CA ALA A 205 22.56 7.78 3.16
C ALA A 205 21.99 6.34 3.05
N GLN A 206 21.42 5.81 4.14
CA GLN A 206 20.72 4.51 4.09
C GLN A 206 19.39 4.61 3.35
N ARG A 207 18.65 5.72 3.50
CA ARG A 207 17.39 5.96 2.78
C ARG A 207 17.61 6.09 1.27
N ASP A 208 18.72 6.71 0.85
CA ASP A 208 19.07 6.88 -0.57
C ASP A 208 19.33 5.53 -1.27
N LEU A 209 19.69 4.50 -0.51
CA LEU A 209 19.86 3.13 -1.01
C LEU A 209 18.59 2.28 -1.00
N MET A 210 17.52 2.76 -0.37
CA MET A 210 16.23 2.06 -0.33
C MET A 210 15.44 2.26 -1.63
N VAL A 211 14.43 1.43 -1.85
CA VAL A 211 13.38 1.70 -2.82
C VAL A 211 12.75 3.05 -2.47
N GLN A 212 12.50 3.90 -3.45
CA GLN A 212 11.84 5.18 -3.25
C GLN A 212 10.31 5.01 -3.35
N ALA A 213 9.54 5.91 -2.73
CA ALA A 213 8.09 5.85 -2.79
C ALA A 213 7.58 5.90 -4.24
N GLN A 214 8.25 6.67 -5.10
CA GLN A 214 7.94 6.81 -6.53
C GLN A 214 8.06 5.49 -7.29
N ASP A 215 9.03 4.64 -6.95
CA ASP A 215 9.21 3.31 -7.57
C ASP A 215 8.00 2.43 -7.27
N MET A 216 7.46 2.53 -6.03
CA MET A 216 6.24 1.84 -5.65
C MET A 216 5.00 2.39 -6.37
N GLY A 217 4.96 3.69 -6.64
CA GLY A 217 3.93 4.31 -7.47
C GLY A 217 3.91 3.75 -8.88
N GLN A 218 5.09 3.59 -9.51
CA GLN A 218 5.22 2.96 -10.83
C GLN A 218 4.79 1.48 -10.82
N ALA A 219 5.14 0.74 -9.77
CA ALA A 219 4.71 -0.64 -9.62
C ALA A 219 3.17 -0.76 -9.49
N ILE A 220 2.55 0.12 -8.73
CA ILE A 220 1.07 0.19 -8.61
C ILE A 220 0.44 0.52 -9.96
N LEU A 221 0.98 1.48 -10.69
CA LEU A 221 0.50 1.82 -12.03
C LEU A 221 0.64 0.63 -13.00
N PHE A 222 1.78 -0.05 -12.98
CA PHE A 222 2.00 -1.27 -13.78
C PHE A 222 0.93 -2.33 -13.50
N LEU A 223 0.61 -2.59 -12.24
CA LEU A 223 -0.45 -3.53 -11.85
C LEU A 223 -1.83 -3.09 -12.35
N ALA A 224 -2.13 -1.79 -12.26
CA ALA A 224 -3.40 -1.23 -12.72
C ALA A 224 -3.57 -1.33 -14.24
N GLN A 225 -2.48 -1.22 -15.00
CA GLN A 225 -2.47 -1.27 -16.46
C GLN A 225 -2.47 -2.68 -17.04
N MET A 226 -2.30 -3.72 -16.20
CA MET A 226 -2.35 -5.10 -16.68
C MET A 226 -3.74 -5.43 -17.25
N PRO A 227 -3.80 -6.17 -18.38
CA PRO A 227 -5.08 -6.59 -18.96
C PRO A 227 -5.94 -7.35 -17.94
N PRO A 228 -7.28 -7.19 -17.93
CA PRO A 228 -8.17 -7.83 -16.95
C PRO A 228 -8.03 -9.35 -16.86
N ARG A 229 -7.62 -10.02 -17.94
CA ARG A 229 -7.37 -11.47 -17.97
C ARG A 229 -6.10 -11.92 -17.25
N THR A 230 -5.25 -10.98 -16.79
CA THR A 230 -3.96 -11.28 -16.18
C THR A 230 -3.98 -10.87 -14.71
N CYS A 231 -3.72 -11.81 -13.82
CA CYS A 231 -3.51 -11.57 -12.41
C CYS A 231 -2.03 -11.75 -12.07
N ILE A 232 -1.42 -10.73 -11.46
CA ILE A 232 -0.12 -10.85 -10.81
C ILE A 232 -0.39 -11.11 -9.34
N ASN A 233 -0.21 -12.36 -8.90
CA ASN A 233 -0.57 -12.76 -7.54
C ASN A 233 0.32 -12.09 -6.49
N GLU A 234 1.63 -12.04 -6.76
CA GLU A 234 2.63 -11.40 -5.89
C GLU A 234 3.61 -10.58 -6.71
N LEU A 235 3.94 -9.39 -6.23
CA LEU A 235 4.99 -8.54 -6.79
C LEU A 235 5.96 -8.14 -5.68
N VAL A 236 7.14 -8.74 -5.68
CA VAL A 236 8.21 -8.49 -4.71
C VAL A 236 9.16 -7.46 -5.28
N ILE A 237 9.36 -6.36 -4.55
CA ILE A 237 10.26 -5.27 -4.93
C ILE A 237 11.19 -4.97 -3.76
N SER A 238 12.49 -5.11 -3.98
CA SER A 238 13.51 -4.82 -2.97
C SER A 238 14.56 -3.86 -3.52
N PRO A 239 15.27 -3.13 -2.65
CA PRO A 239 16.38 -2.32 -3.11
C PRO A 239 17.47 -3.23 -3.72
N THR A 240 18.17 -2.74 -4.74
CA THR A 240 19.30 -3.46 -5.34
C THR A 240 20.36 -3.75 -4.26
N HIS A 241 20.64 -2.77 -3.41
CA HIS A 241 21.48 -2.95 -2.22
C HIS A 241 20.64 -3.43 -1.04
N ASN A 242 20.23 -4.70 -1.07
CA ASN A 242 19.40 -5.27 -0.02
C ASN A 242 20.28 -5.72 1.15
N ARG A 243 20.21 -5.00 2.26
CA ARG A 243 20.99 -5.32 3.47
C ARG A 243 20.70 -6.70 4.05
N PHE A 244 19.52 -7.28 3.79
CA PHE A 244 19.21 -8.64 4.24
C PHE A 244 20.01 -9.70 3.47
N TYR A 245 20.46 -9.40 2.25
CA TYR A 245 21.38 -10.24 1.50
C TYR A 245 22.83 -10.08 1.95
N LEU A 246 23.15 -8.93 2.54
CA LEU A 246 24.49 -8.58 3.01
C LEU A 246 24.68 -8.88 4.51
N GLY A 247 23.85 -9.74 5.11
CA GLY A 247 23.90 -10.02 6.54
C GLY A 247 23.29 -8.95 7.45
N GLY A 248 22.78 -7.86 6.86
CA GLY A 248 21.97 -6.84 7.53
C GLY A 248 22.72 -5.78 8.32
N LEU A 249 24.04 -5.84 8.39
CA LEU A 249 24.86 -4.98 9.26
C LEU A 249 26.06 -4.34 8.57
N GLU A 250 26.34 -4.69 7.31
CA GLU A 250 27.56 -4.28 6.64
C GLU A 250 27.48 -2.86 6.11
N THR A 251 28.69 -2.30 5.95
CA THR A 251 28.94 -0.95 5.47
C THR A 251 28.21 -0.65 4.15
N PRO A 252 27.63 0.55 4.03
CA PRO A 252 27.07 0.98 2.75
C PRO A 252 28.13 0.90 1.64
N PRO A 253 27.74 0.62 0.38
CA PRO A 253 28.67 0.64 -0.74
C PRO A 253 29.32 2.02 -0.83
N PRO A 254 30.55 2.11 -1.35
CA PRO A 254 31.19 3.40 -1.56
C PRO A 254 30.32 4.29 -2.45
N SER A 255 30.08 5.50 -1.99
CA SER A 255 29.11 6.50 -2.47
C SER A 255 29.30 7.00 -3.90
N SER A 256 30.21 6.44 -4.70
CA SER A 256 30.67 7.06 -5.95
C SER A 256 30.04 6.53 -7.25
N ARG A 257 29.05 5.62 -7.22
CA ARG A 257 28.52 5.04 -8.47
C ARG A 257 27.00 5.07 -8.68
N LEU A 258 26.20 5.55 -7.74
CA LEU A 258 24.74 5.52 -7.88
C LEU A 258 24.06 6.87 -8.18
N THR A 259 24.81 7.96 -8.23
CA THR A 259 24.26 9.32 -8.39
C THR A 259 24.26 9.87 -9.83
N THR A 260 24.66 9.12 -10.84
CA THR A 260 24.81 9.67 -12.20
C THR A 260 23.91 9.09 -13.30
N ALA A 261 22.91 8.28 -12.99
CA ALA A 261 22.17 7.58 -14.03
C ALA A 261 20.73 8.05 -14.32
N PHE A 262 20.19 9.08 -13.64
CA PHE A 262 18.81 9.55 -13.92
C PHE A 262 18.70 11.09 -13.93
N THR A 263 19.50 11.75 -14.76
CA THR A 263 19.22 13.12 -15.22
C THR A 263 19.37 13.14 -16.75
N SER A 264 18.33 12.74 -17.43
CA SER A 264 18.06 13.12 -18.82
C SER A 264 16.61 12.75 -19.16
#